data_d0164f10998f861d66141218f46fcf7f
#
_entry.id   d0164f10998f861d66141218f46fcf7f
#
_cell.length_a   1.000
_cell.length_b   1.000
_cell.length_c   1.000
_cell.angle_alpha   90.00
_cell.angle_beta   90.00
_cell.angle_gamma   90.00
#
_symmetry.space_group_name_H-M   'P 1'
#
loop_
_entity.id
_entity.type
_entity.pdbx_description
1 polymer ?
#
loop_
_entity_poly.entity_id
_entity_poly.type
_entity_poly.pdbx_seq_one_letter_code
_entity_poly.pdbx_strand_id
1 'polypeptide(L)'
;MFENLVGNEKVKEYLNSTIENKNISHSFIFVGKPGIGKKQFAHQYAEMIMCLQDGKCDGNSVKCDSCIKFEGNANPDYAEITPDGKTLKIEQIRNLQARIVEKPITSRRKVYVIDDADLMSEESQNCLLKTLEEPPEYAVIILIVSNESRILPTIKSRCVIIKFQPLTSKEIKQVKPELSDDLIQLLEGSLLNAENIEQKKEQYAQLSNLVNVLENKQLVEVFNSADLLYKGKDDIITLLEYLNLIFFSRNEI
;
A
#
# COMPACT_ATOMS: atom_id res chain seq x y z
N MET A 1 -4.78 3.94 18.18
CA MET A 1 -4.42 2.85 17.23
C MET A 1 -4.16 3.48 15.87
N PHE A 2 -3.29 2.95 15.03
CA PHE A 2 -2.88 3.53 13.72
C PHE A 2 -2.23 4.93 13.79
N GLU A 3 -1.63 5.32 14.90
CA GLU A 3 -1.06 6.66 15.10
C GLU A 3 0.13 6.95 14.16
N ASN A 4 0.87 5.92 13.79
CA ASN A 4 2.02 6.03 12.89
C ASN A 4 1.66 6.02 11.40
N LEU A 5 0.40 5.81 11.05
CA LEU A 5 -0.07 5.83 9.66
C LEU A 5 -0.71 7.17 9.34
N VAL A 6 -0.39 7.71 8.18
CA VAL A 6 -0.91 8.99 7.71
C VAL A 6 -2.05 8.74 6.71
N GLY A 7 -3.10 9.55 6.79
CA GLY A 7 -4.25 9.52 5.89
C GLY A 7 -5.26 8.41 6.18
N ASN A 8 -6.30 8.38 5.35
CA ASN A 8 -7.38 7.39 5.40
C ASN A 8 -8.07 7.28 6.77
N GLU A 9 -8.38 8.42 7.42
CA GLU A 9 -8.96 8.46 8.78
C GLU A 9 -10.24 7.64 8.94
N LYS A 10 -11.13 7.66 7.95
CA LYS A 10 -12.36 6.84 7.97
C LYS A 10 -12.06 5.34 8.01
N VAL A 11 -10.98 4.90 7.36
CA VAL A 11 -10.54 3.51 7.39
C VAL A 11 -10.02 3.16 8.79
N LYS A 12 -9.23 4.04 9.40
CA LYS A 12 -8.74 3.88 10.78
C LYS A 12 -9.90 3.75 11.77
N GLU A 13 -10.86 4.67 11.69
CA GLU A 13 -12.06 4.65 12.55
C GLU A 13 -12.84 3.35 12.40
N TYR A 14 -13.07 2.91 11.15
CA TYR A 14 -13.76 1.66 10.89
C TYR A 14 -13.01 0.45 11.45
N LEU A 15 -11.71 0.30 11.15
CA LEU A 15 -10.91 -0.83 11.64
C LEU A 15 -10.81 -0.83 13.17
N ASN A 16 -10.64 0.33 13.80
CA ASN A 16 -10.66 0.46 15.26
C ASN A 16 -12.00 -0.01 15.85
N SER A 17 -13.12 0.42 15.25
CA SER A 17 -14.46 0.03 15.70
C SER A 17 -14.68 -1.49 15.65
N THR A 18 -14.09 -2.19 14.68
CA THR A 18 -14.19 -3.66 14.59
C THR A 18 -13.50 -4.36 15.75
N ILE A 19 -12.39 -3.79 16.23
CA ILE A 19 -11.61 -4.32 17.36
C ILE A 19 -12.36 -4.02 18.69
N GLU A 20 -12.79 -2.78 18.89
CA GLU A 20 -13.48 -2.35 20.09
C GLU A 20 -14.80 -3.10 20.31
N ASN A 21 -15.57 -3.28 19.24
CA ASN A 21 -16.83 -4.01 19.26
C ASN A 21 -16.66 -5.54 19.19
N LYS A 22 -15.43 -6.04 19.07
CA LYS A 22 -15.11 -7.46 18.87
C LYS A 22 -15.83 -8.10 17.67
N ASN A 23 -16.13 -7.29 16.67
CA ASN A 23 -16.84 -7.69 15.45
C ASN A 23 -15.90 -7.66 14.24
N ILE A 24 -14.92 -8.55 14.25
CA ILE A 24 -13.91 -8.66 13.21
C ILE A 24 -14.41 -9.61 12.13
N SER A 25 -14.56 -9.14 10.90
CA SER A 25 -14.91 -9.97 9.75
C SER A 25 -13.80 -10.97 9.42
N HIS A 26 -14.17 -12.12 8.89
CA HIS A 26 -13.21 -13.16 8.47
C HIS A 26 -12.43 -12.79 7.21
N SER A 27 -12.94 -11.84 6.41
CA SER A 27 -12.30 -11.50 5.15
C SER A 27 -12.52 -10.03 4.77
N PHE A 28 -11.43 -9.41 4.32
CA PHE A 28 -11.38 -8.02 3.88
C PHE A 28 -10.75 -7.91 2.49
N ILE A 29 -11.19 -6.91 1.73
CA ILE A 29 -10.50 -6.46 0.53
C ILE A 29 -10.11 -5.00 0.73
N PHE A 30 -8.82 -4.70 0.76
CA PHE A 30 -8.27 -3.35 0.82
C PHE A 30 -8.00 -2.86 -0.60
N VAL A 31 -8.83 -1.96 -1.12
CA VAL A 31 -8.79 -1.48 -2.50
C VAL A 31 -8.25 -0.06 -2.57
N GLY A 32 -7.35 0.20 -3.51
CA GLY A 32 -6.84 1.55 -3.78
C GLY A 32 -5.57 1.56 -4.60
N LYS A 33 -5.14 2.72 -5.07
CA LYS A 33 -3.90 2.89 -5.86
C LYS A 33 -2.70 2.18 -5.19
N PRO A 34 -1.69 1.70 -5.95
CA PRO A 34 -0.43 1.25 -5.36
C PRO A 34 0.24 2.38 -4.53
N GLY A 35 1.00 2.03 -3.50
CA GLY A 35 1.81 2.99 -2.74
C GLY A 35 1.07 3.95 -1.80
N ILE A 36 -0.22 3.74 -1.54
CA ILE A 36 -1.02 4.57 -0.59
C ILE A 36 -1.08 4.01 0.83
N GLY A 37 -0.25 3.03 1.16
CA GLY A 37 -0.13 2.50 2.52
C GLY A 37 -1.02 1.29 2.84
N LYS A 38 -1.78 0.70 1.90
CA LYS A 38 -2.67 -0.45 2.16
C LYS A 38 -2.00 -1.59 2.94
N LYS A 39 -0.77 -1.93 2.55
CA LYS A 39 0.00 -3.01 3.19
C LYS A 39 0.35 -2.69 4.65
N GLN A 40 0.76 -1.46 4.92
CA GLN A 40 1.05 -0.99 6.27
C GLN A 40 -0.21 -1.02 7.15
N PHE A 41 -1.36 -0.62 6.60
CA PHE A 41 -2.64 -0.75 7.30
C PHE A 41 -3.00 -2.21 7.58
N ALA A 42 -2.83 -3.12 6.60
CA ALA A 42 -3.09 -4.54 6.78
C ALA A 42 -2.19 -5.15 7.85
N HIS A 43 -0.89 -4.81 7.82
CA HIS A 43 0.10 -5.27 8.79
C HIS A 43 -0.24 -4.81 10.22
N GLN A 44 -0.51 -3.51 10.40
CA GLN A 44 -0.83 -2.96 11.72
C GLN A 44 -2.18 -3.48 12.23
N TYR A 45 -3.18 -3.63 11.34
CA TYR A 45 -4.45 -4.24 11.73
C TYR A 45 -4.28 -5.70 12.14
N ALA A 46 -3.46 -6.48 11.40
CA ALA A 46 -3.13 -7.85 11.77
C ALA A 46 -2.51 -7.94 13.16
N GLU A 47 -1.51 -7.09 13.46
CA GLU A 47 -0.89 -7.02 14.79
C GLU A 47 -1.93 -6.81 15.90
N MET A 48 -2.84 -5.86 15.71
CA MET A 48 -3.86 -5.52 16.70
C MET A 48 -4.86 -6.65 16.93
N ILE A 49 -5.38 -7.30 15.88
CA ILE A 49 -6.37 -8.37 16.01
C ILE A 49 -5.78 -9.70 16.50
N MET A 50 -4.47 -9.89 16.34
CA MET A 50 -3.72 -11.04 16.85
C MET A 50 -3.28 -10.84 18.31
N CYS A 51 -3.28 -9.62 18.80
CA CYS A 51 -2.86 -9.26 20.15
C CYS A 51 -3.67 -9.97 21.22
N LEU A 52 -3.00 -10.56 22.23
CA LEU A 52 -3.65 -11.23 23.37
C LEU A 52 -4.34 -10.25 24.34
N GLN A 53 -4.02 -8.97 24.26
CA GLN A 53 -4.57 -7.88 25.09
C GLN A 53 -5.55 -6.97 24.32
N ASP A 54 -6.25 -7.49 23.32
CA ASP A 54 -7.24 -6.75 22.51
C ASP A 54 -6.67 -5.48 21.87
N GLY A 55 -5.45 -5.57 21.30
CA GLY A 55 -4.79 -4.45 20.64
C GLY A 55 -4.21 -3.38 21.57
N LYS A 56 -4.17 -3.63 22.89
CA LYS A 56 -3.70 -2.68 23.90
C LYS A 56 -2.21 -2.77 24.24
N CYS A 57 -1.44 -3.55 23.48
CA CYS A 57 0.01 -3.57 23.59
C CYS A 57 0.61 -2.36 22.85
N ASP A 58 0.36 -1.15 23.37
CA ASP A 58 0.99 0.09 22.93
C ASP A 58 2.41 0.23 23.51
N GLY A 59 3.20 1.14 22.97
CA GLY A 59 4.60 1.32 23.37
C GLY A 59 4.87 1.57 24.85
N ASN A 60 3.83 1.79 25.66
CA ASN A 60 3.90 2.07 27.10
C ASN A 60 3.53 0.87 27.96
N SER A 61 3.02 -0.22 27.39
CA SER A 61 2.62 -1.44 28.09
C SER A 61 3.58 -2.59 27.86
N VAL A 62 3.56 -3.58 28.75
CA VAL A 62 4.30 -4.84 28.53
C VAL A 62 3.67 -5.56 27.33
N LYS A 63 4.43 -5.73 26.27
CA LYS A 63 3.96 -6.43 25.07
C LYS A 63 3.68 -7.89 25.36
N CYS A 64 2.58 -8.40 24.83
CA CYS A 64 2.27 -9.82 24.92
C CYS A 64 3.14 -10.65 23.96
N ASP A 65 3.21 -11.96 24.17
CA ASP A 65 4.03 -12.89 23.37
C ASP A 65 3.72 -12.84 21.87
N SER A 66 2.43 -12.67 21.52
CA SER A 66 2.00 -12.50 20.13
C SER A 66 2.61 -11.25 19.48
N CYS A 67 2.56 -10.10 20.15
CA CYS A 67 3.10 -8.83 19.61
C CYS A 67 4.63 -8.87 19.52
N ILE A 68 5.33 -9.43 20.54
CA ILE A 68 6.80 -9.59 20.49
C ILE A 68 7.22 -10.42 19.28
N LYS A 69 6.56 -11.55 19.06
CA LYS A 69 6.87 -12.42 17.91
C LYS A 69 6.48 -11.77 16.57
N PHE A 70 5.40 -10.99 16.55
CA PHE A 70 4.95 -10.29 15.35
C PHE A 70 5.97 -9.23 14.91
N GLU A 71 6.44 -8.39 15.80
CA GLU A 71 7.50 -7.42 15.54
C GLU A 71 8.83 -8.07 15.11
N GLY A 72 9.13 -9.22 15.70
CA GLY A 72 10.31 -10.02 15.31
C GLY A 72 10.13 -10.80 14.00
N ASN A 73 9.03 -10.61 13.26
CA ASN A 73 8.68 -11.40 12.06
C ASN A 73 8.73 -12.92 12.29
N ALA A 74 8.45 -13.38 13.50
CA ALA A 74 8.54 -14.77 13.92
C ALA A 74 7.19 -15.33 14.44
N ASN A 75 6.09 -14.61 14.21
CA ASN A 75 4.77 -15.07 14.65
C ASN A 75 4.23 -16.14 13.68
N PRO A 76 4.01 -17.40 14.17
CA PRO A 76 3.57 -18.51 13.31
C PRO A 76 2.12 -18.35 12.82
N ASP A 77 1.34 -17.47 13.46
CA ASP A 77 -0.06 -17.24 13.15
C ASP A 77 -0.27 -16.10 12.16
N TYR A 78 0.82 -15.46 11.67
CA TYR A 78 0.82 -14.47 10.62
C TYR A 78 1.54 -14.99 9.38
N ALA A 79 0.94 -14.78 8.22
CA ALA A 79 1.62 -15.05 6.96
C ALA A 79 1.24 -14.00 5.91
N GLU A 80 2.25 -13.51 5.22
CA GLU A 80 2.11 -12.67 4.05
C GLU A 80 2.40 -13.48 2.79
N ILE A 81 1.51 -13.37 1.81
CA ILE A 81 1.62 -14.05 0.53
C ILE A 81 1.80 -12.97 -0.53
N THR A 82 2.96 -12.98 -1.17
CA THR A 82 3.32 -12.04 -2.22
C THR A 82 3.43 -12.76 -3.56
N PRO A 83 3.28 -12.07 -4.70
CA PRO A 83 3.48 -12.65 -6.01
C PRO A 83 4.87 -13.27 -6.17
N ASP A 84 4.93 -14.43 -6.82
CA ASP A 84 6.18 -15.03 -7.30
C ASP A 84 6.35 -14.63 -8.78
N GLY A 85 7.16 -13.60 -8.99
CA GLY A 85 7.28 -12.93 -10.27
C GLY A 85 6.07 -12.02 -10.57
N LYS A 86 5.34 -12.30 -11.64
CA LYS A 86 4.22 -11.45 -12.12
C LYS A 86 2.83 -11.94 -11.69
N THR A 87 2.73 -13.05 -10.99
CA THR A 87 1.44 -13.68 -10.66
C THR A 87 1.46 -14.33 -9.27
N LEU A 88 0.28 -14.42 -8.66
CA LEU A 88 0.05 -15.26 -7.48
C LEU A 88 -0.34 -16.67 -7.94
N LYS A 89 0.53 -17.64 -7.66
CA LYS A 89 0.36 -19.02 -8.09
C LYS A 89 -0.69 -19.75 -7.25
N ILE A 90 -1.40 -20.68 -7.85
CA ILE A 90 -2.42 -21.50 -7.17
C ILE A 90 -1.83 -22.31 -5.99
N GLU A 91 -0.58 -22.75 -6.09
CA GLU A 91 0.11 -23.48 -5.03
C GLU A 91 0.26 -22.65 -3.75
N GLN A 92 0.46 -21.31 -3.88
CA GLN A 92 0.52 -20.40 -2.72
C GLN A 92 -0.83 -20.36 -1.99
N ILE A 93 -1.94 -20.35 -2.75
CA ILE A 93 -3.30 -20.36 -2.18
C ILE A 93 -3.62 -21.74 -1.55
N ARG A 94 -3.22 -22.84 -2.19
CA ARG A 94 -3.37 -24.20 -1.61
C ARG A 94 -2.58 -24.35 -0.31
N ASN A 95 -1.38 -23.80 -0.24
CA ASN A 95 -0.56 -23.78 0.98
C ASN A 95 -1.23 -22.98 2.10
N LEU A 96 -1.84 -21.84 1.77
CA LEU A 96 -2.65 -21.08 2.72
C LEU A 96 -3.80 -21.95 3.25
N GLN A 97 -4.55 -22.60 2.35
CA GLN A 97 -5.69 -23.45 2.73
C GLN A 97 -5.29 -24.62 3.64
N ALA A 98 -4.13 -25.22 3.40
CA ALA A 98 -3.63 -26.29 4.26
C ALA A 98 -3.29 -25.80 5.68
N ARG A 99 -2.80 -24.56 5.80
CA ARG A 99 -2.37 -23.98 7.08
C ARG A 99 -3.50 -23.30 7.87
N ILE A 100 -4.52 -22.78 7.18
CA ILE A 100 -5.57 -22.00 7.84
C ILE A 100 -6.47 -22.85 8.74
N VAL A 101 -6.57 -24.16 8.48
CA VAL A 101 -7.39 -25.08 9.29
C VAL A 101 -6.78 -25.40 10.67
N GLU A 102 -5.49 -25.14 10.84
CA GLU A 102 -4.80 -25.32 12.11
C GLU A 102 -5.12 -24.14 13.05
N LYS A 103 -5.38 -24.44 14.33
CA LYS A 103 -5.64 -23.39 15.33
C LYS A 103 -4.41 -22.49 15.54
N PRO A 104 -4.60 -21.23 15.96
CA PRO A 104 -3.50 -20.35 16.34
C PRO A 104 -2.65 -20.97 17.46
N ILE A 105 -1.35 -20.74 17.40
CA ILE A 105 -0.36 -21.26 18.38
C ILE A 105 -0.06 -20.21 19.45
N THR A 106 0.12 -18.97 19.05
CA THR A 106 0.61 -17.88 19.92
C THR A 106 -0.42 -16.76 20.05
N SER A 107 -1.25 -16.56 19.04
CA SER A 107 -2.14 -15.42 18.91
C SER A 107 -3.60 -15.80 19.12
N ARG A 108 -4.48 -14.79 19.26
CA ARG A 108 -5.94 -15.03 19.30
C ARG A 108 -6.50 -15.46 17.95
N ARG A 109 -5.87 -14.97 16.88
CA ARG A 109 -6.31 -15.17 15.49
C ARG A 109 -5.14 -15.55 14.60
N LYS A 110 -5.43 -16.25 13.53
CA LYS A 110 -4.53 -16.44 12.39
C LYS A 110 -4.85 -15.41 11.32
N VAL A 111 -3.84 -14.68 10.84
CA VAL A 111 -4.03 -13.65 9.83
C VAL A 111 -3.18 -13.96 8.60
N TYR A 112 -3.83 -13.93 7.45
CA TYR A 112 -3.20 -14.09 6.14
C TYR A 112 -3.42 -12.82 5.33
N VAL A 113 -2.34 -12.18 4.90
CA VAL A 113 -2.36 -11.03 4.01
C VAL A 113 -1.93 -11.49 2.63
N ILE A 114 -2.78 -11.33 1.63
CA ILE A 114 -2.46 -11.61 0.24
C ILE A 114 -2.23 -10.27 -0.45
N ASP A 115 -0.97 -9.95 -0.69
CA ASP A 115 -0.56 -8.71 -1.34
C ASP A 115 -0.71 -8.85 -2.85
N ASP A 116 -1.10 -7.75 -3.53
CA ASP A 116 -1.41 -7.73 -4.97
C ASP A 116 -2.36 -8.87 -5.38
N ALA A 117 -3.43 -9.09 -4.63
CA ALA A 117 -4.37 -10.18 -4.84
C ALA A 117 -5.06 -10.14 -6.21
N ASP A 118 -5.09 -8.99 -6.88
CA ASP A 118 -5.54 -8.83 -8.26
C ASP A 118 -4.59 -9.44 -9.31
N LEU A 119 -3.42 -9.95 -8.90
CA LEU A 119 -2.53 -10.76 -9.73
C LEU A 119 -2.82 -12.27 -9.64
N MET A 120 -3.81 -12.69 -8.84
CA MET A 120 -4.29 -14.07 -8.83
C MET A 120 -4.95 -14.41 -10.18
N SER A 121 -4.62 -15.60 -10.72
CA SER A 121 -5.40 -16.17 -11.82
C SER A 121 -6.84 -16.47 -11.38
N GLU A 122 -7.75 -16.57 -12.31
CA GLU A 122 -9.15 -16.96 -12.01
C GLU A 122 -9.22 -18.31 -11.27
N GLU A 123 -8.35 -19.24 -11.62
CA GLU A 123 -8.23 -20.55 -10.95
C GLU A 123 -7.79 -20.40 -9.48
N SER A 124 -6.80 -19.53 -9.21
CA SER A 124 -6.33 -19.23 -7.85
C SER A 124 -7.44 -18.58 -7.03
N GLN A 125 -8.19 -17.64 -7.62
CA GLN A 125 -9.32 -16.99 -6.98
C GLN A 125 -10.45 -17.99 -6.66
N ASN A 126 -10.80 -18.88 -7.59
CA ASN A 126 -11.80 -19.93 -7.38
C ASN A 126 -11.36 -20.91 -6.28
N CYS A 127 -10.06 -21.24 -6.22
CA CYS A 127 -9.51 -22.07 -5.15
C CYS A 127 -9.75 -21.43 -3.77
N LEU A 128 -9.64 -20.10 -3.63
CA LEU A 128 -9.82 -19.38 -2.37
C LEU A 128 -11.29 -19.35 -1.89
N LEU A 129 -12.27 -19.48 -2.79
CA LEU A 129 -13.70 -19.35 -2.48
C LEU A 129 -14.15 -20.25 -1.35
N LYS A 130 -13.73 -21.52 -1.34
CA LYS A 130 -14.10 -22.47 -0.28
C LYS A 130 -13.72 -21.96 1.12
N THR A 131 -12.55 -21.37 1.24
CA THR A 131 -12.07 -20.81 2.52
C THR A 131 -12.82 -19.54 2.92
N LEU A 132 -13.26 -18.74 1.93
CA LEU A 132 -14.05 -17.53 2.18
C LEU A 132 -15.51 -17.83 2.53
N GLU A 133 -16.04 -18.99 2.09
CA GLU A 133 -17.40 -19.45 2.40
C GLU A 133 -17.50 -20.02 3.81
N GLU A 134 -16.54 -20.83 4.20
CA GLU A 134 -16.51 -21.51 5.50
C GLU A 134 -15.18 -21.25 6.22
N PRO A 135 -14.89 -19.99 6.59
CA PRO A 135 -13.64 -19.64 7.27
C PRO A 135 -13.66 -20.18 8.72
N PRO A 136 -12.52 -20.69 9.23
CA PRO A 136 -12.42 -20.97 10.66
C PRO A 136 -12.63 -19.69 11.48
N GLU A 137 -13.32 -19.77 12.62
CA GLU A 137 -13.67 -18.62 13.47
C GLU A 137 -12.48 -17.74 13.88
N TYR A 138 -11.30 -18.34 13.98
CA TYR A 138 -10.06 -17.65 14.35
C TYR A 138 -9.30 -17.07 13.15
N ALA A 139 -9.72 -17.37 11.93
CA ALA A 139 -8.97 -16.97 10.74
C ALA A 139 -9.46 -15.62 10.19
N VAL A 140 -8.52 -14.78 9.73
CA VAL A 140 -8.80 -13.54 9.02
C VAL A 140 -7.93 -13.49 7.76
N ILE A 141 -8.55 -13.19 6.63
CA ILE A 141 -7.88 -13.04 5.33
C ILE A 141 -8.03 -11.60 4.87
N ILE A 142 -6.92 -10.95 4.52
CA ILE A 142 -6.89 -9.59 3.99
C ILE A 142 -6.31 -9.64 2.58
N LEU A 143 -7.13 -9.28 1.59
CA LEU A 143 -6.71 -9.16 0.19
C LEU A 143 -6.34 -7.70 -0.09
N ILE A 144 -5.12 -7.42 -0.51
CA ILE A 144 -4.70 -6.09 -0.95
C ILE A 144 -4.81 -6.05 -2.47
N VAL A 145 -5.54 -5.06 -2.97
CA VAL A 145 -5.95 -4.97 -4.37
C VAL A 145 -5.70 -3.57 -4.90
N SER A 146 -5.09 -3.49 -6.06
CA SER A 146 -4.91 -2.24 -6.78
C SER A 146 -5.96 -2.04 -7.88
N ASN A 147 -6.41 -3.12 -8.50
CA ASN A 147 -7.47 -3.10 -9.51
C ASN A 147 -8.63 -4.02 -9.11
N GLU A 148 -9.70 -3.42 -8.56
CA GLU A 148 -10.91 -4.14 -8.11
C GLU A 148 -11.60 -4.93 -9.22
N SER A 149 -11.47 -4.51 -10.50
CA SER A 149 -12.12 -5.19 -11.63
C SER A 149 -11.56 -6.60 -11.91
N ARG A 150 -10.33 -6.87 -11.44
CA ARG A 150 -9.68 -8.18 -11.58
C ARG A 150 -10.12 -9.20 -10.53
N ILE A 151 -10.87 -8.78 -9.51
CA ILE A 151 -11.38 -9.67 -8.46
C ILE A 151 -12.77 -10.16 -8.85
N LEU A 152 -12.96 -11.47 -8.77
CA LEU A 152 -14.23 -12.12 -9.09
C LEU A 152 -15.37 -11.58 -8.21
N PRO A 153 -16.57 -11.38 -8.77
CA PRO A 153 -17.75 -10.98 -8.00
C PRO A 153 -18.05 -11.91 -6.82
N THR A 154 -17.77 -13.20 -6.98
CA THR A 154 -17.97 -14.24 -5.96
C THR A 154 -17.05 -14.05 -4.74
N ILE A 155 -15.83 -13.54 -4.90
CA ILE A 155 -14.94 -13.15 -3.79
C ILE A 155 -15.46 -11.87 -3.15
N LYS A 156 -15.79 -10.86 -3.97
CA LYS A 156 -16.27 -9.55 -3.46
C LYS A 156 -17.53 -9.68 -2.60
N SER A 157 -18.43 -10.60 -2.93
CA SER A 157 -19.66 -10.82 -2.15
C SER A 157 -19.42 -11.46 -0.78
N ARG A 158 -18.23 -12.01 -0.51
CA ARG A 158 -17.87 -12.68 0.74
C ARG A 158 -16.88 -11.89 1.60
N CYS A 159 -16.42 -10.74 1.11
CA CYS A 159 -15.43 -9.92 1.79
C CYS A 159 -16.00 -8.53 2.10
N VAL A 160 -15.55 -7.96 3.20
CA VAL A 160 -15.77 -6.53 3.49
C VAL A 160 -14.80 -5.71 2.64
N ILE A 161 -15.33 -4.86 1.77
CA ILE A 161 -14.53 -4.02 0.88
C ILE A 161 -14.24 -2.69 1.59
N ILE A 162 -12.95 -2.39 1.76
CA ILE A 162 -12.45 -1.13 2.33
C ILE A 162 -11.72 -0.37 1.24
N LYS A 163 -12.22 0.82 0.90
CA LYS A 163 -11.65 1.68 -0.15
C LYS A 163 -10.73 2.72 0.46
N PHE A 164 -9.46 2.65 0.09
CA PHE A 164 -8.44 3.62 0.45
C PHE A 164 -8.40 4.76 -0.55
N GLN A 165 -8.25 5.96 -0.04
CA GLN A 165 -8.10 7.15 -0.86
C GLN A 165 -6.61 7.47 -1.07
N PRO A 166 -6.23 8.06 -2.22
CA PRO A 166 -4.91 8.62 -2.39
C PRO A 166 -4.59 9.64 -1.28
N LEU A 167 -3.31 9.72 -0.89
CA LEU A 167 -2.86 10.69 0.11
C LEU A 167 -2.96 12.11 -0.45
N THR A 168 -3.39 13.03 0.38
CA THR A 168 -3.36 14.47 0.06
C THR A 168 -1.91 14.99 0.06
N SER A 169 -1.67 16.13 -0.59
CA SER A 169 -0.34 16.76 -0.58
C SER A 169 0.15 17.07 0.84
N LYS A 170 -0.75 17.44 1.75
CA LYS A 170 -0.42 17.65 3.17
C LYS A 170 0.01 16.37 3.87
N GLU A 171 -0.66 15.27 3.62
CA GLU A 171 -0.34 13.95 4.18
C GLU A 171 0.99 13.42 3.63
N ILE A 172 1.26 13.60 2.33
CA ILE A 172 2.56 13.26 1.75
C ILE A 172 3.66 14.10 2.39
N LYS A 173 3.43 15.40 2.59
CA LYS A 173 4.40 16.30 3.24
C LYS A 173 4.72 15.90 4.68
N GLN A 174 3.78 15.30 5.41
CA GLN A 174 4.03 14.74 6.75
C GLN A 174 4.96 13.54 6.71
N VAL A 175 4.83 12.69 5.69
CA VAL A 175 5.66 11.47 5.52
C VAL A 175 7.02 11.81 4.92
N LYS A 176 7.06 12.76 3.98
CA LYS A 176 8.23 13.16 3.19
C LYS A 176 8.39 14.69 3.19
N PRO A 177 8.80 15.29 4.32
CA PRO A 177 8.91 16.75 4.45
C PRO A 177 9.97 17.37 3.52
N GLU A 178 10.94 16.59 3.05
CA GLU A 178 12.04 17.01 2.17
C GLU A 178 11.62 17.22 0.71
N LEU A 179 10.44 16.74 0.29
CA LEU A 179 9.96 16.91 -1.08
C LEU A 179 9.37 18.30 -1.30
N SER A 180 9.65 18.91 -2.45
CA SER A 180 8.99 20.15 -2.89
C SER A 180 7.53 19.88 -3.27
N ASP A 181 6.70 20.93 -3.26
CA ASP A 181 5.27 20.80 -3.55
C ASP A 181 5.01 20.31 -4.97
N ASP A 182 5.85 20.70 -5.95
CA ASP A 182 5.78 20.22 -7.33
C ASP A 182 6.05 18.71 -7.41
N LEU A 183 7.05 18.21 -6.68
CA LEU A 183 7.35 16.79 -6.62
C LEU A 183 6.26 15.98 -5.91
N ILE A 184 5.60 16.59 -4.91
CA ILE A 184 4.45 15.97 -4.23
C ILE A 184 3.26 15.83 -5.17
N GLN A 185 3.00 16.80 -6.03
CA GLN A 185 1.95 16.70 -7.05
C GLN A 185 2.20 15.55 -8.03
N LEU A 186 3.46 15.36 -8.43
CA LEU A 186 3.86 14.26 -9.33
C LEU A 186 3.57 12.87 -8.74
N LEU A 187 3.56 12.74 -7.41
CA LEU A 187 3.22 11.50 -6.73
C LEU A 187 1.73 11.11 -6.81
N GLU A 188 0.84 12.03 -7.19
CA GLU A 188 -0.60 11.77 -7.32
C GLU A 188 -1.23 11.03 -6.13
N GLY A 189 -0.77 11.29 -4.93
CA GLY A 189 -1.27 10.65 -3.71
C GLY A 189 -0.67 9.27 -3.41
N SER A 190 0.38 8.83 -4.13
CA SER A 190 1.08 7.56 -3.94
C SER A 190 2.53 7.77 -3.55
N LEU A 191 3.02 7.00 -2.58
CA LEU A 191 4.43 7.02 -2.17
C LEU A 191 5.29 6.00 -2.93
N LEU A 192 4.71 5.28 -3.91
CA LEU A 192 5.42 4.19 -4.62
C LEU A 192 6.74 4.65 -5.25
N ASN A 193 6.73 5.83 -5.85
CA ASN A 193 7.89 6.39 -6.56
C ASN A 193 8.63 7.47 -5.74
N ALA A 194 8.26 7.68 -4.48
CA ALA A 194 8.83 8.76 -3.68
C ALA A 194 10.37 8.64 -3.53
N GLU A 195 10.88 7.43 -3.33
CA GLU A 195 12.32 7.19 -3.21
C GLU A 195 13.06 7.46 -4.53
N ASN A 196 12.49 7.04 -5.66
CA ASN A 196 13.07 7.32 -6.97
C ASN A 196 13.10 8.82 -7.28
N ILE A 197 12.02 9.53 -6.93
CA ILE A 197 11.92 10.98 -7.08
C ILE A 197 12.96 11.68 -6.18
N GLU A 198 13.12 11.24 -4.95
CA GLU A 198 14.10 11.79 -4.01
C GLU A 198 15.54 11.60 -4.51
N GLN A 199 15.89 10.42 -5.01
CA GLN A 199 17.22 10.15 -5.59
C GLN A 199 17.52 11.01 -6.83
N LYS A 200 16.50 11.41 -7.58
CA LYS A 200 16.62 12.21 -8.81
C LYS A 200 16.29 13.69 -8.60
N LYS A 201 16.20 14.14 -7.34
CA LYS A 201 15.84 15.52 -6.98
C LYS A 201 16.68 16.57 -7.71
N GLU A 202 17.97 16.31 -7.91
CA GLU A 202 18.87 17.22 -8.65
C GLU A 202 18.48 17.30 -10.15
N GLN A 203 18.08 16.19 -10.77
CA GLN A 203 17.61 16.19 -12.16
C GLN A 203 16.31 16.99 -12.30
N TYR A 204 15.38 16.84 -11.37
CA TYR A 204 14.13 17.62 -11.37
C TYR A 204 14.39 19.12 -11.14
N ALA A 205 15.34 19.48 -10.27
CA ALA A 205 15.74 20.87 -10.09
C ALA A 205 16.36 21.48 -11.36
N GLN A 206 17.18 20.69 -12.07
CA GLN A 206 17.76 21.12 -13.36
C GLN A 206 16.69 21.30 -14.43
N LEU A 207 15.68 20.42 -14.49
CA LEU A 207 14.54 20.55 -15.41
C LEU A 207 13.67 21.77 -15.07
N SER A 208 13.44 22.08 -13.79
CA SER A 208 12.73 23.29 -13.37
C SER A 208 13.47 24.54 -13.82
N ASN A 209 14.80 24.57 -13.70
CA ASN A 209 15.63 25.67 -14.21
C ASN A 209 15.56 25.79 -15.72
N LEU A 210 15.46 24.65 -16.45
CA LEU A 210 15.29 24.65 -17.90
C LEU A 210 14.00 25.38 -18.31
N VAL A 211 12.89 25.16 -17.61
CA VAL A 211 11.62 25.85 -17.90
C VAL A 211 11.79 27.35 -17.75
N ASN A 212 12.50 27.81 -16.69
CA ASN A 212 12.81 29.25 -16.49
C ASN A 212 13.64 29.83 -17.67
N VAL A 213 14.60 29.06 -18.17
CA VAL A 213 15.46 29.45 -19.31
C VAL A 213 14.66 29.53 -20.61
N LEU A 214 13.73 28.57 -20.84
CA LEU A 214 12.83 28.56 -21.99
C LEU A 214 11.92 29.81 -22.02
N GLU A 215 11.37 30.18 -20.87
CA GLU A 215 10.55 31.39 -20.72
C GLU A 215 11.34 32.67 -21.05
N ASN A 216 12.64 32.68 -20.74
CA ASN A 216 13.53 33.83 -21.00
C ASN A 216 14.15 33.83 -22.43
N LYS A 217 13.75 32.87 -23.31
CA LYS A 217 14.18 32.75 -24.73
C LYS A 217 15.69 32.59 -24.96
N GLN A 218 16.41 31.98 -24.03
CA GLN A 218 17.86 31.71 -24.18
C GLN A 218 18.10 30.37 -24.92
N LEU A 219 18.02 30.40 -26.24
CA LEU A 219 18.10 29.21 -27.12
C LEU A 219 19.35 28.34 -26.92
N VAL A 220 20.50 28.93 -26.62
CA VAL A 220 21.77 28.20 -26.45
C VAL A 220 21.74 27.28 -25.22
N GLU A 221 21.11 27.71 -24.13
CA GLU A 221 20.99 26.92 -22.92
C GLU A 221 19.97 25.78 -23.07
N VAL A 222 18.96 25.96 -23.95
CA VAL A 222 17.99 24.92 -24.30
C VAL A 222 18.67 23.72 -24.96
N PHE A 223 19.58 23.98 -25.91
CA PHE A 223 20.35 22.92 -26.58
C PHE A 223 21.25 22.14 -25.60
N ASN A 224 21.91 22.84 -24.69
CA ASN A 224 22.76 22.20 -23.66
C ASN A 224 21.94 21.35 -22.68
N SER A 225 20.65 21.62 -22.54
CA SER A 225 19.76 20.91 -21.62
C SER A 225 19.08 19.68 -22.24
N ALA A 226 19.15 19.51 -23.56
CA ALA A 226 18.65 18.29 -24.23
C ALA A 226 19.38 17.03 -23.74
N ASP A 227 20.65 17.15 -23.34
CA ASP A 227 21.44 16.09 -22.72
C ASP A 227 20.83 15.57 -21.40
N LEU A 228 20.10 16.38 -20.65
CA LEU A 228 19.44 15.97 -19.41
C LEU A 228 18.31 14.96 -19.68
N LEU A 229 17.50 15.21 -20.71
CA LEU A 229 16.44 14.30 -21.13
C LEU A 229 17.02 13.01 -21.71
N TYR A 230 18.13 13.11 -22.44
CA TYR A 230 18.80 11.94 -23.02
C TYR A 230 19.44 11.04 -21.96
N LYS A 231 20.05 11.61 -20.92
CA LYS A 231 20.60 10.86 -19.77
C LYS A 231 19.52 10.19 -18.93
N GLY A 232 18.32 10.76 -18.88
CA GLY A 232 17.15 10.23 -18.17
C GLY A 232 16.24 9.36 -19.04
N LYS A 233 16.68 8.81 -20.17
CA LYS A 233 15.86 8.07 -21.13
C LYS A 233 15.04 6.91 -20.54
N ASP A 234 15.53 6.26 -19.49
CA ASP A 234 14.85 5.14 -18.83
C ASP A 234 13.62 5.59 -18.01
N ASP A 235 13.56 6.89 -17.67
CA ASP A 235 12.47 7.52 -16.93
C ASP A 235 11.85 8.71 -17.68
N ILE A 236 12.03 8.75 -19.01
CA ILE A 236 11.65 9.90 -19.82
C ILE A 236 10.18 10.30 -19.67
N ILE A 237 9.30 9.32 -19.44
CA ILE A 237 7.87 9.56 -19.22
C ILE A 237 7.66 10.39 -17.97
N THR A 238 8.26 10.01 -16.84
CA THR A 238 8.15 10.73 -15.57
C THR A 238 8.78 12.12 -15.64
N LEU A 239 9.88 12.26 -16.37
CA LEU A 239 10.51 13.58 -16.59
C LEU A 239 9.63 14.49 -17.45
N LEU A 240 8.97 13.96 -18.47
CA LEU A 240 8.03 14.71 -19.32
C LEU A 240 6.75 15.06 -18.55
N GLU A 241 6.23 14.17 -17.71
CA GLU A 241 5.10 14.46 -16.81
C GLU A 241 5.44 15.61 -15.86
N TYR A 242 6.64 15.61 -15.28
CA TYR A 242 7.11 16.69 -14.42
C TYR A 242 7.24 18.04 -15.16
N LEU A 243 7.83 18.03 -16.35
CA LEU A 243 7.92 19.25 -17.20
C LEU A 243 6.52 19.79 -17.53
N ASN A 244 5.60 18.88 -17.87
CA ASN A 244 4.23 19.24 -18.19
C ASN A 244 3.52 19.88 -16.97
N LEU A 245 3.70 19.29 -15.80
CA LEU A 245 3.15 19.79 -14.55
C LEU A 245 3.66 21.20 -14.22
N ILE A 246 4.97 21.45 -14.31
CA ILE A 246 5.54 22.79 -14.08
C ILE A 246 5.02 23.80 -15.11
N PHE A 247 4.92 23.40 -16.37
CA PHE A 247 4.49 24.29 -17.45
C PHE A 247 3.02 24.71 -17.28
N PHE A 248 2.14 23.78 -16.90
CA PHE A 248 0.73 24.07 -16.66
C PHE A 248 0.49 24.85 -15.36
N SER A 249 1.19 24.51 -14.27
CA SER A 249 1.04 25.21 -12.99
C SER A 249 1.42 26.70 -13.07
N ARG A 250 2.25 27.09 -14.05
CA ARG A 250 2.65 28.49 -14.28
C ARG A 250 1.75 29.26 -15.24
N ASN A 251 0.99 28.56 -16.08
CA ASN A 251 0.12 29.18 -17.09
C ASN A 251 -1.36 29.32 -16.64
N GLU A 252 -1.70 28.97 -15.40
CA GLU A 252 -3.02 29.17 -14.79
C GLU A 252 -3.10 30.52 -14.01
N ILE A 253 -2.36 31.57 -14.43
CA ILE A 253 -2.49 32.94 -13.92
C ILE A 253 -3.08 33.83 -15.00
#